data_12299a98ec318ae3e00034f0bbe1f994
#
_entry.id   12299a98ec318ae3e00034f0bbe1f994
#
_cell.length_a   1.000
_cell.length_b   1.000
_cell.length_c   1.000
_cell.angle_alpha   90.00
_cell.angle_beta   90.00
_cell.angle_gamma   90.00
#
_symmetry.space_group_name_H-M   'P 1'
#
loop_
_entity.id
_entity.type
_entity.pdbx_description
1 polymer ?
#
loop_
_entity_poly.entity_id
_entity_poly.type
_entity_poly.pdbx_seq_one_letter_code
_entity_poly.pdbx_strand_id
1 'polypeptide(L)'
;MSTETQLQLLKLDFAPGFHRESTQYAEQGKWFDGNRVRFRAGKPENIGGWNFKVNTSFEGTGRDLISWTDNDTLKRAAFGTESKLYTYFGGVNYDITPITSTVTVTNKLTTAAGSTKVLVSTANNLTTGDFVEFTSMAATIGGNIFFTSGSDFKVSVIDSNSFEVLSSTTAAATSAATGDVTINFLLPVGTSTAVAGLGWNAGYYGQGGYGEAKTQSDITILPRQWTLDTWGEDLVAGLRGSHVYYWETSAGVESRAIEVSAAPSVSNTLIVSQEDRHLICMGTNEFTGGAFNPLLVRWSNQNDFNNWTPSVSSTSGEAILGSGNRIVAAARSRNNIIILTDKSAHTMQFIGPPFTFGFNEIGTNCGAVGLHAAKDFDGRVYWMGTANFYVFDGTVKNLPCTVRRFVFDDINLDQSDKIFAGVNSQFKEITWLYCSKNATECDRYVTFNPNENYWVYG
;
A
#
# COMPACT_ATOMS: atom_id res chain seq x y z
N MET A 1 -35.56 46.04 48.46
CA MET A 1 -34.24 45.35 48.45
C MET A 1 -34.24 44.47 47.23
N SER A 2 -33.55 44.88 46.19
CA SER A 2 -33.35 44.04 44.98
C SER A 2 -32.16 43.12 45.29
N THR A 3 -32.42 41.82 45.38
CA THR A 3 -31.35 40.80 45.41
C THR A 3 -30.70 40.74 44.04
N GLU A 4 -29.56 41.36 43.87
CA GLU A 4 -28.69 41.13 42.73
C GLU A 4 -28.24 39.66 42.78
N THR A 5 -28.77 38.86 41.87
CA THR A 5 -28.26 37.52 41.65
C THR A 5 -26.90 37.65 40.97
N GLN A 6 -25.82 37.53 41.74
CA GLN A 6 -24.47 37.42 41.16
C GLN A 6 -24.40 36.17 40.31
N LEU A 7 -24.32 36.31 39.01
CA LEU A 7 -24.00 35.25 38.08
C LEU A 7 -22.56 34.79 38.34
N GLN A 8 -22.43 33.63 38.97
CA GLN A 8 -21.12 33.04 39.20
C GLN A 8 -20.68 32.32 37.91
N LEU A 9 -19.63 32.82 37.24
CA LEU A 9 -19.02 32.15 36.12
C LEU A 9 -18.35 30.87 36.59
N LEU A 10 -18.87 29.71 36.18
CA LEU A 10 -18.24 28.43 36.41
C LEU A 10 -17.32 28.10 35.24
N LYS A 11 -16.02 27.92 35.50
CA LYS A 11 -15.06 27.44 34.53
C LYS A 11 -15.33 25.93 34.29
N LEU A 12 -15.71 25.55 33.09
CA LEU A 12 -15.76 24.15 32.69
C LEU A 12 -14.40 23.79 32.05
N ASP A 13 -13.67 22.90 32.69
CA ASP A 13 -12.37 22.44 32.25
C ASP A 13 -12.44 20.94 32.01
N PHE A 14 -12.55 20.53 30.72
CA PHE A 14 -12.59 19.14 30.33
C PHE A 14 -11.24 18.71 29.79
N ALA A 15 -10.81 17.48 30.13
CA ALA A 15 -9.60 16.91 29.55
C ALA A 15 -9.74 16.78 28.03
N PRO A 16 -8.65 17.04 27.24
CA PRO A 16 -8.69 16.89 25.80
C PRO A 16 -8.90 15.43 25.39
N GLY A 17 -9.47 15.25 24.19
CA GLY A 17 -9.74 13.92 23.63
C GLY A 17 -11.12 13.39 23.91
N PHE A 18 -11.52 12.38 23.12
CA PHE A 18 -12.78 11.68 23.31
C PHE A 18 -12.60 10.48 24.23
N HIS A 19 -13.61 10.22 25.06
CA HIS A 19 -13.63 9.14 26.03
C HIS A 19 -14.87 8.27 25.81
N ARG A 20 -14.68 7.07 25.22
CA ARG A 20 -15.75 6.11 24.87
C ARG A 20 -15.47 4.68 25.33
N GLU A 21 -14.69 4.51 26.38
CA GLU A 21 -14.45 3.19 26.97
C GLU A 21 -15.63 2.70 27.82
N SER A 22 -16.48 3.62 28.29
CA SER A 22 -17.63 3.36 29.13
C SER A 22 -18.90 4.05 28.63
N THR A 23 -19.96 4.05 29.42
CA THR A 23 -21.21 4.73 29.07
C THR A 23 -21.05 6.25 29.19
N GLN A 24 -21.88 7.00 28.44
CA GLN A 24 -21.87 8.47 28.48
C GLN A 24 -22.04 9.02 29.90
N TYR A 25 -22.80 8.34 30.75
CA TYR A 25 -22.98 8.74 32.13
C TYR A 25 -21.72 8.56 32.97
N ALA A 26 -20.97 7.48 32.74
CA ALA A 26 -19.72 7.22 33.45
C ALA A 26 -18.58 8.14 33.02
N GLU A 27 -18.63 8.68 31.81
CA GLU A 27 -17.65 9.64 31.25
C GLU A 27 -18.11 11.11 31.44
N GLN A 28 -19.02 11.36 32.37
CA GLN A 28 -19.48 12.71 32.67
C GLN A 28 -18.31 13.65 33.06
N GLY A 29 -18.28 14.84 32.49
CA GLY A 29 -17.16 15.79 32.65
C GLY A 29 -16.03 15.60 31.66
N LYS A 30 -16.20 14.75 30.65
CA LYS A 30 -15.26 14.55 29.55
C LYS A 30 -15.96 14.71 28.20
N TRP A 31 -15.21 14.90 27.14
CA TRP A 31 -15.72 14.91 25.78
C TRP A 31 -16.06 13.48 25.37
N PHE A 32 -17.35 13.20 25.15
CA PHE A 32 -17.81 11.86 24.81
C PHE A 32 -17.83 11.57 23.33
N ASP A 33 -18.23 12.55 22.50
CA ASP A 33 -18.40 12.38 21.07
C ASP A 33 -18.09 13.68 20.32
N GLY A 34 -17.69 13.56 19.06
CA GLY A 34 -17.42 14.64 18.14
C GLY A 34 -16.90 14.14 16.81
N ASN A 35 -16.97 14.96 15.79
CA ASN A 35 -16.49 14.64 14.46
C ASN A 35 -15.71 15.81 13.89
N ARG A 36 -14.59 15.53 13.22
CA ARG A 36 -13.69 16.54 12.62
C ARG A 36 -13.15 17.55 13.65
N VAL A 37 -12.82 17.07 14.82
CA VAL A 37 -12.30 17.84 15.93
C VAL A 37 -10.90 17.34 16.28
N ARG A 38 -9.99 18.28 16.54
CA ARG A 38 -8.73 18.04 17.25
C ARG A 38 -8.71 18.88 18.52
N PHE A 39 -7.77 18.59 19.39
CA PHE A 39 -7.52 19.44 20.55
C PHE A 39 -6.19 20.15 20.40
N ARG A 40 -6.16 21.42 20.84
CA ARG A 40 -4.95 22.21 20.86
C ARG A 40 -4.90 23.02 22.16
N ALA A 41 -3.83 22.86 22.90
CA ALA A 41 -3.71 23.45 24.25
C ALA A 41 -4.96 23.14 25.12
N GLY A 42 -5.42 21.88 25.06
CA GLY A 42 -6.56 21.39 25.81
C GLY A 42 -7.96 21.82 25.30
N LYS A 43 -8.03 22.60 24.22
CA LYS A 43 -9.30 23.12 23.68
C LYS A 43 -9.64 22.46 22.34
N PRO A 44 -10.93 22.11 22.09
CA PRO A 44 -11.36 21.57 20.81
C PRO A 44 -11.29 22.65 19.73
N GLU A 45 -10.78 22.27 18.55
CA GLU A 45 -10.81 23.06 17.33
C GLU A 45 -11.23 22.22 16.13
N ASN A 46 -11.79 22.83 15.11
CA ASN A 46 -12.14 22.13 13.87
C ASN A 46 -10.86 21.79 13.10
N ILE A 47 -10.74 20.52 12.61
CA ILE A 47 -9.60 20.10 11.79
C ILE A 47 -9.60 20.71 10.39
N GLY A 48 -10.66 21.41 9.97
CA GLY A 48 -10.83 21.89 8.61
C GLY A 48 -11.24 20.78 7.63
N GLY A 49 -11.02 21.04 6.34
CA GLY A 49 -11.33 20.11 5.27
C GLY A 49 -10.08 19.58 4.57
N TRP A 50 -10.29 18.67 3.64
CA TRP A 50 -9.28 18.15 2.73
C TRP A 50 -9.41 18.86 1.39
N ASN A 51 -8.30 19.33 0.83
CA ASN A 51 -8.26 19.89 -0.51
C ASN A 51 -7.52 18.94 -1.45
N PHE A 52 -8.05 18.79 -2.66
CA PHE A 52 -7.34 18.08 -3.72
C PHE A 52 -6.03 18.81 -4.04
N LYS A 53 -4.92 18.08 -4.03
CA LYS A 53 -3.62 18.59 -4.47
C LYS A 53 -3.46 18.52 -5.98
N VAL A 54 -4.15 17.58 -6.63
CA VAL A 54 -4.00 17.23 -8.03
C VAL A 54 -5.40 17.12 -8.64
N ASN A 55 -5.60 17.76 -9.79
CA ASN A 55 -6.85 17.67 -10.55
C ASN A 55 -6.83 16.57 -11.62
N THR A 56 -5.72 15.82 -11.75
CA THR A 56 -5.63 14.69 -12.68
C THR A 56 -6.18 13.44 -12.03
N SER A 57 -7.07 12.74 -12.73
CA SER A 57 -7.58 11.44 -12.32
C SER A 57 -6.47 10.38 -12.41
N PHE A 58 -6.56 9.36 -11.58
CA PHE A 58 -5.74 8.15 -11.64
C PHE A 58 -6.63 6.92 -11.51
N GLU A 59 -6.13 5.77 -11.96
CA GLU A 59 -6.86 4.51 -11.91
C GLU A 59 -6.65 3.80 -10.57
N GLY A 60 -7.73 3.29 -9.99
CA GLY A 60 -7.70 2.54 -8.75
C GLY A 60 -7.78 3.39 -7.49
N THR A 61 -7.60 2.76 -6.34
CA THR A 61 -7.59 3.39 -5.01
C THR A 61 -6.18 3.42 -4.45
N GLY A 62 -5.73 4.57 -3.94
CA GLY A 62 -4.40 4.70 -3.32
C GLY A 62 -4.24 3.75 -2.14
N ARG A 63 -3.15 2.96 -2.13
CA ARG A 63 -2.85 1.95 -1.11
C ARG A 63 -1.56 2.22 -0.35
N ASP A 64 -0.63 2.93 -0.97
CA ASP A 64 0.58 3.42 -0.32
C ASP A 64 0.97 4.77 -0.92
N LEU A 65 1.65 5.58 -0.12
CA LEU A 65 2.11 6.92 -0.50
C LEU A 65 3.43 7.22 0.18
N ILE A 66 4.40 7.64 -0.60
CA ILE A 66 5.67 8.18 -0.11
C ILE A 66 5.95 9.55 -0.73
N SER A 67 6.61 10.42 0.01
CA SER A 67 7.11 11.70 -0.51
C SER A 67 8.57 11.91 -0.09
N TRP A 68 9.36 12.46 -1.01
CA TRP A 68 10.78 12.75 -0.77
C TRP A 68 11.21 14.02 -1.50
N THR A 69 12.44 14.41 -1.26
CA THR A 69 13.10 15.50 -1.97
C THR A 69 14.29 14.91 -2.71
N ASP A 70 14.40 15.16 -4.00
CA ASP A 70 15.54 14.71 -4.80
C ASP A 70 16.79 15.58 -4.55
N ASN A 71 17.91 15.22 -5.19
CA ASN A 71 19.19 15.94 -5.04
C ASN A 71 19.14 17.37 -5.58
N ASP A 72 18.20 17.67 -6.47
CA ASP A 72 17.94 19.02 -6.99
C ASP A 72 16.99 19.84 -6.10
N THR A 73 16.68 19.33 -4.90
CA THR A 73 15.76 19.94 -3.92
C THR A 73 14.30 20.02 -4.37
N LEU A 74 13.94 19.27 -5.41
CA LEU A 74 12.57 19.19 -5.92
C LEU A 74 11.75 18.17 -5.12
N LYS A 75 10.51 18.52 -4.82
CA LYS A 75 9.60 17.65 -4.08
C LYS A 75 8.92 16.67 -5.01
N ARG A 76 9.03 15.40 -4.69
CA ARG A 76 8.41 14.29 -5.38
C ARG A 76 7.51 13.51 -4.45
N ALA A 77 6.55 12.81 -5.02
CA ALA A 77 5.80 11.80 -4.32
C ALA A 77 5.52 10.62 -5.27
N ALA A 78 5.32 9.45 -4.71
CA ALA A 78 4.86 8.29 -5.45
C ALA A 78 3.72 7.62 -4.68
N PHE A 79 2.80 7.03 -5.39
CA PHE A 79 1.70 6.27 -4.80
C PHE A 79 1.34 5.06 -5.67
N GLY A 80 0.96 3.99 -5.00
CA GLY A 80 0.51 2.76 -5.63
C GLY A 80 -0.98 2.53 -5.43
N THR A 81 -1.64 2.03 -6.46
CA THR A 81 -3.04 1.57 -6.41
C THR A 81 -3.10 0.06 -6.66
N GLU A 82 -4.27 -0.56 -6.56
CA GLU A 82 -4.45 -1.95 -6.98
C GLU A 82 -4.29 -2.12 -8.50
N SER A 83 -4.38 -1.03 -9.25
CA SER A 83 -4.30 -1.05 -10.71
C SER A 83 -2.94 -0.65 -11.24
N LYS A 84 -2.31 0.39 -10.66
CA LYS A 84 -1.14 1.05 -11.24
C LYS A 84 -0.19 1.61 -10.19
N LEU A 85 0.98 2.04 -10.66
CA LEU A 85 1.99 2.76 -9.89
C LEU A 85 2.21 4.14 -10.52
N TYR A 86 2.20 5.17 -9.68
CA TYR A 86 2.31 6.57 -10.11
C TYR A 86 3.42 7.32 -9.40
N THR A 87 4.04 8.27 -10.10
CA THR A 87 4.81 9.35 -9.50
C THR A 87 4.10 10.68 -9.67
N TYR A 88 4.23 11.55 -8.69
CA TYR A 88 3.70 12.92 -8.70
C TYR A 88 4.83 13.92 -8.74
N PHE A 89 4.78 14.80 -9.73
CA PHE A 89 5.76 15.87 -9.88
C PHE A 89 5.11 17.09 -10.57
N GLY A 90 5.43 18.28 -10.12
CA GLY A 90 4.98 19.51 -10.77
C GLY A 90 3.46 19.73 -10.84
N GLY A 91 2.66 19.05 -10.02
CA GLY A 91 1.19 19.15 -10.06
C GLY A 91 0.53 18.07 -10.92
N VAL A 92 1.29 17.13 -11.50
CA VAL A 92 0.81 16.09 -12.42
C VAL A 92 1.15 14.71 -11.89
N ASN A 93 0.25 13.75 -12.10
CA ASN A 93 0.50 12.31 -11.89
C ASN A 93 1.01 11.69 -13.18
N TYR A 94 2.11 10.95 -13.09
CA TYR A 94 2.71 10.21 -14.21
C TYR A 94 2.60 8.73 -13.91
N ASP A 95 2.12 7.96 -14.88
CA ASP A 95 2.01 6.51 -14.77
C ASP A 95 3.38 5.87 -15.02
N ILE A 96 3.93 5.26 -13.99
CA ILE A 96 5.21 4.55 -14.02
C ILE A 96 5.03 3.05 -13.85
N THR A 97 3.83 2.53 -14.08
CA THR A 97 3.52 1.08 -13.96
C THR A 97 4.47 0.26 -14.81
N PRO A 98 5.11 -0.77 -14.26
CA PRO A 98 6.07 -1.60 -14.98
C PRO A 98 5.47 -2.29 -16.21
N ILE A 99 6.29 -2.46 -17.25
CA ILE A 99 5.99 -3.29 -18.41
C ILE A 99 6.45 -4.71 -18.10
N THR A 100 5.58 -5.69 -18.25
CA THR A 100 5.90 -7.12 -18.05
C THR A 100 6.41 -7.78 -19.31
N SER A 101 5.90 -7.38 -20.48
CA SER A 101 6.34 -7.87 -21.78
C SER A 101 5.96 -6.92 -22.89
N THR A 102 6.66 -7.03 -24.01
CA THR A 102 6.39 -6.26 -25.23
C THR A 102 6.25 -7.22 -26.39
N VAL A 103 5.23 -7.01 -27.23
CA VAL A 103 5.00 -7.79 -28.44
C VAL A 103 4.77 -6.85 -29.62
N THR A 104 5.34 -7.18 -30.76
CA THR A 104 5.00 -6.54 -32.04
C THR A 104 4.15 -7.49 -32.86
N VAL A 105 2.99 -7.02 -33.28
CA VAL A 105 2.03 -7.78 -34.07
C VAL A 105 1.81 -7.11 -35.43
N THR A 106 1.73 -7.92 -36.49
CA THR A 106 1.52 -7.44 -37.88
C THR A 106 0.13 -7.84 -38.32
N ASN A 107 -0.69 -6.87 -38.71
CA ASN A 107 -2.06 -7.07 -39.23
C ASN A 107 -2.97 -7.89 -38.29
N LYS A 108 -2.85 -7.66 -36.96
CA LYS A 108 -3.59 -8.39 -35.92
C LYS A 108 -4.66 -7.56 -35.21
N LEU A 109 -4.83 -6.29 -35.59
CA LEU A 109 -5.89 -5.44 -35.08
C LEU A 109 -7.04 -5.38 -36.10
N THR A 110 -8.26 -5.57 -35.62
CA THR A 110 -9.46 -5.53 -36.45
C THR A 110 -10.54 -4.64 -35.84
N THR A 111 -11.32 -4.00 -36.70
CA THR A 111 -12.44 -3.13 -36.33
C THR A 111 -13.70 -3.56 -37.06
N ALA A 112 -14.86 -3.22 -36.50
CA ALA A 112 -16.16 -3.26 -37.17
C ALA A 112 -16.66 -1.84 -37.38
N ALA A 113 -17.18 -1.53 -38.56
CA ALA A 113 -17.76 -0.22 -38.90
C ALA A 113 -18.84 0.15 -37.85
N GLY A 114 -18.80 1.38 -37.34
CA GLY A 114 -19.73 1.87 -36.32
C GLY A 114 -19.41 1.44 -34.91
N SER A 115 -18.29 0.73 -34.68
CA SER A 115 -17.86 0.27 -33.34
C SER A 115 -16.67 1.06 -32.82
N THR A 116 -16.60 1.27 -31.51
CA THR A 116 -15.40 1.77 -30.81
C THR A 116 -14.47 0.65 -30.37
N LYS A 117 -14.88 -0.61 -30.51
CA LYS A 117 -14.08 -1.78 -30.11
C LYS A 117 -13.04 -2.11 -31.18
N VAL A 118 -11.82 -2.32 -30.72
CA VAL A 118 -10.71 -2.82 -31.55
C VAL A 118 -10.30 -4.18 -30.99
N LEU A 119 -10.45 -5.22 -31.79
CA LEU A 119 -10.02 -6.56 -31.47
C LEU A 119 -8.52 -6.70 -31.79
N VAL A 120 -7.76 -7.18 -30.81
CA VAL A 120 -6.33 -7.50 -30.93
C VAL A 120 -6.17 -9.02 -30.86
N SER A 121 -5.61 -9.62 -31.92
CA SER A 121 -5.39 -11.07 -32.03
C SER A 121 -3.92 -11.39 -31.76
N THR A 122 -3.59 -11.68 -30.51
CA THR A 122 -2.24 -12.09 -30.06
C THR A 122 -2.35 -12.95 -28.82
N ALA A 123 -1.39 -13.88 -28.65
CA ALA A 123 -1.29 -14.63 -27.41
C ALA A 123 -1.09 -13.66 -26.23
N ASN A 124 -1.84 -13.88 -25.17
CA ASN A 124 -1.81 -13.04 -23.99
C ASN A 124 -2.09 -13.86 -22.72
N ASN A 125 -1.62 -13.35 -21.58
CA ASN A 125 -1.92 -13.86 -20.25
C ASN A 125 -2.71 -12.82 -19.44
N LEU A 126 -3.47 -11.98 -20.14
CA LEU A 126 -4.24 -10.89 -19.54
C LEU A 126 -5.52 -11.42 -18.89
N THR A 127 -6.01 -10.67 -17.93
CA THR A 127 -7.36 -10.77 -17.40
C THR A 127 -8.15 -9.50 -17.73
N THR A 128 -9.47 -9.62 -17.85
CA THR A 128 -10.31 -8.44 -18.11
C THR A 128 -10.12 -7.42 -17.01
N GLY A 129 -9.74 -6.21 -17.41
CA GLY A 129 -9.41 -5.11 -16.51
C GLY A 129 -7.93 -4.74 -16.50
N ASP A 130 -7.05 -5.60 -17.01
CA ASP A 130 -5.63 -5.29 -17.20
C ASP A 130 -5.43 -4.16 -18.21
N PHE A 131 -4.22 -3.63 -18.29
CA PHE A 131 -3.87 -2.51 -19.16
C PHE A 131 -2.79 -2.89 -20.18
N VAL A 132 -2.94 -2.34 -21.38
CA VAL A 132 -1.92 -2.38 -22.42
C VAL A 132 -1.62 -0.97 -22.91
N GLU A 133 -0.40 -0.74 -23.36
CA GLU A 133 0.04 0.50 -23.98
C GLU A 133 0.46 0.24 -25.43
N PHE A 134 -0.02 1.06 -26.35
CA PHE A 134 0.43 1.02 -27.74
C PHE A 134 1.59 2.01 -27.91
N THR A 135 2.76 1.54 -28.30
CA THR A 135 3.97 2.37 -28.42
C THR A 135 4.26 2.78 -29.86
N SER A 136 3.84 1.96 -30.84
CA SER A 136 3.94 2.32 -32.24
C SER A 136 2.75 1.72 -33.00
N MET A 137 2.29 2.47 -34.00
CA MET A 137 1.24 2.06 -34.91
C MET A 137 1.57 2.57 -36.29
N ALA A 138 1.77 1.67 -37.27
CA ALA A 138 2.23 2.03 -38.60
C ALA A 138 1.16 2.75 -39.42
N ALA A 139 -0.14 2.46 -39.19
CA ALA A 139 -1.25 3.04 -39.92
C ALA A 139 -2.53 3.10 -39.10
N THR A 140 -3.47 3.94 -39.50
CA THR A 140 -4.83 3.95 -38.94
C THR A 140 -5.59 2.68 -39.30
N ILE A 141 -6.41 2.20 -38.37
CA ILE A 141 -7.36 1.09 -38.57
C ILE A 141 -8.79 1.62 -38.62
N GLY A 142 -9.69 0.88 -39.26
CA GLY A 142 -11.08 1.30 -39.39
C GLY A 142 -11.26 2.63 -40.11
N GLY A 143 -10.23 3.09 -40.84
CA GLY A 143 -10.20 4.34 -41.57
C GLY A 143 -9.87 5.59 -40.78
N ASN A 144 -10.00 5.56 -39.46
CA ASN A 144 -9.86 6.74 -38.59
C ASN A 144 -9.33 6.49 -37.19
N ILE A 145 -9.14 5.24 -36.74
CA ILE A 145 -8.63 4.92 -35.41
C ILE A 145 -7.10 4.88 -35.44
N PHE A 146 -6.50 5.64 -34.55
CA PHE A 146 -5.07 5.66 -34.33
C PHE A 146 -4.80 5.73 -32.81
N PHE A 147 -4.01 4.81 -32.29
CA PHE A 147 -3.58 4.83 -30.91
C PHE A 147 -2.31 5.67 -30.77
N THR A 148 -2.39 6.71 -29.97
CA THR A 148 -1.23 7.55 -29.67
C THR A 148 -0.26 6.79 -28.77
N SER A 149 1.02 6.84 -29.10
CA SER A 149 2.08 6.26 -28.26
C SER A 149 2.02 6.77 -26.83
N GLY A 150 2.18 5.86 -25.87
CA GLY A 150 2.12 6.16 -24.44
C GLY A 150 0.70 6.25 -23.86
N SER A 151 -0.33 5.92 -24.65
CA SER A 151 -1.70 5.83 -24.12
C SER A 151 -2.01 4.42 -23.65
N ASP A 152 -2.53 4.31 -22.43
CA ASP A 152 -2.94 3.04 -21.84
C ASP A 152 -4.40 2.74 -22.14
N PHE A 153 -4.67 1.47 -22.42
CA PHE A 153 -6.01 0.97 -22.70
C PHE A 153 -6.37 -0.19 -21.79
N LYS A 154 -7.53 -0.10 -21.16
CA LYS A 154 -8.10 -1.19 -20.40
C LYS A 154 -8.58 -2.28 -21.32
N VAL A 155 -8.22 -3.52 -21.04
CA VAL A 155 -8.57 -4.66 -21.90
C VAL A 155 -9.82 -5.38 -21.43
N SER A 156 -10.55 -5.93 -22.40
CA SER A 156 -11.60 -6.93 -22.21
C SER A 156 -11.15 -8.21 -22.89
N VAL A 157 -10.74 -9.22 -22.10
CA VAL A 157 -10.22 -10.48 -22.62
C VAL A 157 -11.35 -11.32 -23.18
N ILE A 158 -11.17 -11.86 -24.39
CA ILE A 158 -12.07 -12.81 -25.04
C ILE A 158 -11.57 -14.22 -24.80
N ASP A 159 -10.30 -14.46 -25.08
CA ASP A 159 -9.62 -15.74 -24.87
C ASP A 159 -8.09 -15.54 -24.71
N SER A 160 -7.34 -16.63 -24.60
CA SER A 160 -5.86 -16.58 -24.46
C SER A 160 -5.12 -16.03 -25.69
N ASN A 161 -5.81 -15.82 -26.81
CA ASN A 161 -5.23 -15.35 -28.05
C ASN A 161 -5.90 -14.09 -28.58
N SER A 162 -6.85 -13.50 -27.84
CA SER A 162 -7.54 -12.29 -28.27
C SER A 162 -8.10 -11.47 -27.10
N PHE A 163 -8.07 -10.16 -27.27
CA PHE A 163 -8.69 -9.19 -26.37
C PHE A 163 -9.19 -7.98 -27.13
N GLU A 164 -10.10 -7.22 -26.54
CA GLU A 164 -10.63 -5.95 -27.05
C GLU A 164 -10.12 -4.78 -26.24
N VAL A 165 -9.88 -3.66 -26.92
CA VAL A 165 -9.69 -2.34 -26.31
C VAL A 165 -10.70 -1.36 -26.89
N LEU A 166 -11.02 -0.31 -26.12
CA LEU A 166 -11.95 0.73 -26.56
C LEU A 166 -11.19 1.94 -27.09
N SER A 167 -11.48 2.31 -28.34
CA SER A 167 -11.05 3.56 -28.93
C SER A 167 -11.97 4.71 -28.49
N SER A 168 -11.43 5.92 -28.40
CA SER A 168 -12.22 7.15 -28.19
C SER A 168 -13.06 7.54 -29.42
N THR A 169 -12.76 6.96 -30.59
CA THR A 169 -13.45 7.23 -31.85
C THR A 169 -14.10 5.96 -32.38
N THR A 170 -15.22 6.13 -33.10
CA THR A 170 -15.94 5.05 -33.79
C THR A 170 -15.26 4.75 -35.12
N ALA A 171 -15.04 3.46 -35.43
CA ALA A 171 -14.46 3.03 -36.68
C ALA A 171 -15.37 3.42 -37.85
N ALA A 172 -14.82 4.07 -38.88
CA ALA A 172 -15.55 4.42 -40.10
C ALA A 172 -15.75 3.22 -41.03
N ALA A 173 -14.91 2.19 -40.92
CA ALA A 173 -14.95 0.99 -41.74
C ALA A 173 -14.58 -0.28 -40.98
N THR A 174 -15.06 -1.41 -41.46
CA THR A 174 -14.55 -2.73 -41.02
C THR A 174 -13.22 -2.98 -41.74
N SER A 175 -12.15 -3.13 -40.96
CA SER A 175 -10.81 -3.38 -41.54
C SER A 175 -9.89 -4.08 -40.56
N ALA A 176 -8.83 -4.67 -41.12
CA ALA A 176 -7.66 -5.08 -40.32
C ALA A 176 -6.57 -4.00 -40.43
N ALA A 177 -5.76 -3.86 -39.36
CA ALA A 177 -4.60 -2.98 -39.40
C ALA A 177 -3.61 -3.46 -40.47
N THR A 178 -3.08 -2.51 -41.23
CA THR A 178 -1.97 -2.76 -42.14
C THR A 178 -0.69 -2.27 -41.50
N GLY A 179 0.27 -3.17 -41.31
CA GLY A 179 1.57 -2.86 -40.72
C GLY A 179 1.74 -3.36 -39.28
N ASP A 180 2.84 -2.96 -38.69
CA ASP A 180 3.24 -3.39 -37.34
C ASP A 180 2.66 -2.49 -36.28
N VAL A 181 2.25 -3.13 -35.18
CA VAL A 181 1.82 -2.46 -33.95
C VAL A 181 2.58 -3.07 -32.79
N THR A 182 3.26 -2.23 -32.01
CA THR A 182 3.95 -2.66 -30.80
C THR A 182 3.08 -2.38 -29.58
N ILE A 183 2.89 -3.40 -28.78
CA ILE A 183 2.02 -3.41 -27.61
C ILE A 183 2.87 -3.79 -26.38
N ASN A 184 2.87 -2.94 -25.39
CA ASN A 184 3.40 -3.23 -24.06
C ASN A 184 2.28 -3.76 -23.17
N PHE A 185 2.50 -4.90 -22.56
CA PHE A 185 1.63 -5.42 -21.52
C PHE A 185 2.10 -4.86 -20.17
N LEU A 186 1.22 -4.12 -19.51
CA LEU A 186 1.53 -3.56 -18.20
C LEU A 186 1.37 -4.60 -17.10
N LEU A 187 1.94 -4.33 -15.95
CA LEU A 187 1.81 -5.17 -14.77
C LEU A 187 0.31 -5.42 -14.46
N PRO A 188 -0.15 -6.69 -14.36
CA PRO A 188 -1.57 -7.02 -14.23
C PRO A 188 -2.23 -6.32 -13.04
N VAL A 189 -3.50 -5.98 -13.20
CA VAL A 189 -4.35 -5.42 -12.14
C VAL A 189 -4.54 -6.45 -11.02
N GLY A 190 -4.50 -6.00 -9.78
CA GLY A 190 -4.78 -6.83 -8.61
C GLY A 190 -6.20 -6.64 -8.08
N THR A 191 -6.54 -7.39 -7.05
CA THR A 191 -7.82 -7.23 -6.36
C THR A 191 -7.84 -5.96 -5.51
N SER A 192 -8.95 -5.22 -5.53
CA SER A 192 -9.15 -4.02 -4.70
C SER A 192 -9.57 -4.36 -3.27
N THR A 193 -10.19 -5.52 -3.06
CA THR A 193 -10.67 -5.99 -1.76
C THR A 193 -10.16 -7.40 -1.47
N ALA A 194 -9.98 -7.72 -0.18
CA ALA A 194 -9.70 -9.09 0.21
C ALA A 194 -10.88 -9.99 -0.18
N VAL A 195 -10.56 -11.13 -0.81
CA VAL A 195 -11.53 -12.16 -1.13
C VAL A 195 -11.28 -13.33 -0.18
N ALA A 196 -12.27 -13.70 0.61
CA ALA A 196 -12.18 -14.85 1.50
C ALA A 196 -11.89 -16.12 0.67
N GLY A 197 -10.90 -16.90 1.12
CA GLY A 197 -10.60 -18.21 0.54
C GLY A 197 -11.80 -19.15 0.66
N LEU A 198 -11.79 -20.26 -0.08
CA LEU A 198 -12.83 -21.28 0.00
C LEU A 198 -12.50 -22.24 1.15
N GLY A 199 -13.33 -22.29 2.16
CA GLY A 199 -13.23 -23.17 3.32
C GLY A 199 -14.55 -23.23 4.08
N TRP A 200 -14.58 -23.92 5.21
CA TRP A 200 -15.70 -23.87 6.14
C TRP A 200 -15.86 -22.42 6.63
N ASN A 201 -16.99 -21.81 6.36
CA ASN A 201 -17.28 -20.41 6.66
C ASN A 201 -16.73 -19.36 5.65
N ALA A 202 -16.22 -19.80 4.49
CA ALA A 202 -15.84 -18.91 3.41
C ALA A 202 -16.85 -18.99 2.26
N GLY A 203 -17.46 -17.87 1.88
CA GLY A 203 -18.44 -17.78 0.80
C GLY A 203 -19.88 -18.11 1.19
N TYR A 204 -20.79 -17.97 0.23
CA TYR A 204 -22.22 -18.22 0.45
C TYR A 204 -22.55 -19.71 0.55
N TYR A 205 -23.51 -20.04 1.41
CA TYR A 205 -24.08 -21.38 1.52
C TYR A 205 -24.64 -21.84 0.15
N GLY A 206 -24.20 -23.02 -0.32
CA GLY A 206 -24.67 -23.55 -1.60
C GLY A 206 -23.81 -23.22 -2.83
N GLN A 207 -22.66 -22.62 -2.69
CA GLN A 207 -21.68 -22.49 -3.78
C GLN A 207 -20.97 -23.82 -4.07
N GLY A 208 -21.15 -24.34 -5.27
CA GLY A 208 -20.61 -25.61 -5.77
C GLY A 208 -21.60 -26.78 -5.67
N GLY A 209 -21.40 -27.83 -6.49
CA GLY A 209 -22.20 -29.05 -6.46
C GLY A 209 -22.02 -29.84 -5.17
N TYR A 210 -23.07 -30.54 -4.74
CA TYR A 210 -22.99 -31.44 -3.59
C TYR A 210 -22.02 -32.59 -3.89
N GLY A 211 -20.98 -32.75 -3.10
CA GLY A 211 -19.99 -33.83 -3.28
C GLY A 211 -18.80 -33.49 -4.18
N GLU A 212 -18.71 -32.31 -4.76
CA GLU A 212 -17.52 -31.90 -5.51
C GLU A 212 -16.45 -31.34 -4.57
N ALA A 213 -15.23 -31.90 -4.67
CA ALA A 213 -14.08 -31.35 -3.99
C ALA A 213 -13.71 -29.99 -4.60
N LYS A 214 -13.75 -28.93 -3.80
CA LYS A 214 -13.27 -27.62 -4.25
C LYS A 214 -11.74 -27.65 -4.34
N THR A 215 -11.23 -27.48 -5.54
CA THR A 215 -9.80 -27.26 -5.79
C THR A 215 -9.43 -25.82 -5.51
N GLN A 216 -9.24 -25.47 -4.24
CA GLN A 216 -8.72 -24.15 -3.94
C GLN A 216 -7.95 -24.11 -2.63
N SER A 217 -6.86 -23.37 -2.66
CA SER A 217 -6.05 -23.06 -1.50
C SER A 217 -6.87 -22.36 -0.42
N ASP A 218 -6.64 -22.69 0.84
CA ASP A 218 -7.18 -22.03 2.03
C ASP A 218 -6.65 -20.60 2.21
N ILE A 219 -6.12 -20.01 1.14
CA ILE A 219 -5.46 -18.70 1.18
C ILE A 219 -6.48 -17.64 0.80
N THR A 220 -6.76 -16.74 1.73
CA THR A 220 -7.44 -15.49 1.44
C THR A 220 -6.64 -14.71 0.40
N ILE A 221 -7.26 -14.34 -0.71
CA ILE A 221 -6.65 -13.46 -1.71
C ILE A 221 -6.68 -12.06 -1.11
N LEU A 222 -5.52 -11.55 -0.78
CA LEU A 222 -5.37 -10.22 -0.19
C LEU A 222 -5.44 -9.13 -1.28
N PRO A 223 -5.87 -7.91 -0.93
CA PRO A 223 -5.87 -6.80 -1.87
C PRO A 223 -4.44 -6.53 -2.33
N ARG A 224 -4.32 -6.10 -3.58
CA ARG A 224 -3.05 -5.67 -4.12
C ARG A 224 -2.56 -4.44 -3.38
N GLN A 225 -1.34 -4.51 -2.90
CA GLN A 225 -0.71 -3.43 -2.16
C GLN A 225 0.75 -3.26 -2.58
N TRP A 226 1.16 -2.02 -2.63
CA TRP A 226 2.54 -1.62 -2.81
C TRP A 226 3.18 -1.33 -1.45
N THR A 227 4.47 -1.49 -1.39
CA THR A 227 5.33 -0.93 -0.35
C THR A 227 6.36 -0.05 -1.04
N LEU A 228 6.37 1.21 -0.72
CA LEU A 228 7.20 2.22 -1.38
C LEU A 228 8.29 2.72 -0.45
N ASP A 229 9.49 2.83 -0.96
CA ASP A 229 10.62 3.43 -0.25
C ASP A 229 11.58 4.12 -1.21
N THR A 230 12.55 4.87 -0.68
CA THR A 230 13.52 5.59 -1.49
C THR A 230 14.91 4.97 -1.38
N TRP A 231 15.60 4.91 -2.51
CA TRP A 231 17.01 4.56 -2.62
C TRP A 231 17.80 5.80 -3.05
N GLY A 232 18.14 6.64 -2.09
CA GLY A 232 18.62 7.98 -2.39
C GLY A 232 17.50 8.86 -2.93
N GLU A 233 17.62 9.33 -4.16
CA GLU A 233 16.58 10.13 -4.83
C GLU A 233 15.61 9.30 -5.67
N ASP A 234 15.87 8.02 -5.85
CA ASP A 234 15.10 7.11 -6.68
C ASP A 234 14.06 6.35 -5.86
N LEU A 235 13.04 5.83 -6.54
CA LEU A 235 11.97 5.05 -5.94
C LEU A 235 12.25 3.55 -6.03
N VAL A 236 12.08 2.85 -4.91
CA VAL A 236 11.96 1.39 -4.87
C VAL A 236 10.53 1.04 -4.49
N ALA A 237 9.92 0.16 -5.26
CA ALA A 237 8.54 -0.26 -5.09
C ALA A 237 8.44 -1.79 -5.05
N GLY A 238 7.95 -2.34 -3.95
CA GLY A 238 7.63 -3.76 -3.81
C GLY A 238 6.15 -4.00 -4.00
N LEU A 239 5.80 -4.95 -4.85
CA LEU A 239 4.44 -5.40 -4.97
C LEU A 239 4.26 -6.64 -4.09
N ARG A 240 3.28 -6.60 -3.18
CA ARG A 240 3.00 -7.70 -2.24
C ARG A 240 2.83 -9.03 -2.95
N GLY A 241 3.60 -10.03 -2.54
CA GLY A 241 3.58 -11.37 -3.13
C GLY A 241 4.16 -11.45 -4.54
N SER A 242 4.90 -10.45 -4.98
CA SER A 242 5.50 -10.35 -6.30
C SER A 242 6.89 -9.69 -6.24
N HIS A 243 7.35 -9.18 -7.37
CA HIS A 243 8.68 -8.64 -7.57
C HIS A 243 8.88 -7.26 -6.95
N VAL A 244 10.15 -6.85 -6.92
CA VAL A 244 10.61 -5.50 -6.58
C VAL A 244 10.89 -4.73 -7.86
N TYR A 245 10.51 -3.47 -7.89
CA TYR A 245 10.67 -2.55 -9.02
C TYR A 245 11.48 -1.33 -8.60
N TYR A 246 12.17 -0.73 -9.54
CA TYR A 246 12.99 0.45 -9.37
C TYR A 246 12.63 1.49 -10.43
N TRP A 247 12.45 2.74 -10.00
CA TRP A 247 12.24 3.87 -10.88
C TRP A 247 13.33 4.92 -10.63
N GLU A 248 14.06 5.25 -11.69
CA GLU A 248 15.19 6.16 -11.64
C GLU A 248 14.72 7.59 -11.94
N THR A 249 14.99 8.51 -11.03
CA THR A 249 14.61 9.92 -11.14
C THR A 249 15.25 10.58 -12.36
N SER A 250 16.49 10.22 -12.68
CA SER A 250 17.25 10.76 -13.82
C SER A 250 16.72 10.31 -15.19
N ALA A 251 15.98 9.19 -15.26
CA ALA A 251 15.38 8.69 -16.50
C ALA A 251 14.16 9.51 -16.96
N GLY A 252 13.69 10.44 -16.13
CA GLY A 252 12.57 11.31 -16.41
C GLY A 252 11.22 10.78 -15.90
N VAL A 253 10.28 11.69 -15.70
CA VAL A 253 8.99 11.40 -15.04
C VAL A 253 8.06 10.47 -15.83
N GLU A 254 8.27 10.35 -17.14
CA GLU A 254 7.48 9.49 -18.03
C GLU A 254 8.09 8.09 -18.19
N SER A 255 9.28 7.86 -17.62
CA SER A 255 9.89 6.53 -17.67
C SER A 255 9.13 5.56 -16.76
N ARG A 256 8.98 4.31 -17.21
CA ARG A 256 8.31 3.28 -16.41
C ARG A 256 9.29 2.63 -15.45
N ALA A 257 8.81 2.21 -14.29
CA ALA A 257 9.60 1.44 -13.34
C ALA A 257 9.99 0.08 -13.95
N ILE A 258 11.18 -0.39 -13.62
CA ILE A 258 11.75 -1.64 -14.13
C ILE A 258 11.89 -2.66 -13.00
N GLU A 259 11.80 -3.94 -13.34
CA GLU A 259 11.99 -5.02 -12.37
C GLU A 259 13.45 -5.13 -11.95
N VAL A 260 13.70 -5.26 -10.65
CA VAL A 260 15.00 -5.61 -10.09
C VAL A 260 15.15 -7.13 -10.14
N SER A 261 15.58 -7.65 -11.27
CA SER A 261 15.64 -9.10 -11.56
C SER A 261 16.55 -9.90 -10.61
N ALA A 262 17.51 -9.24 -9.97
CA ALA A 262 18.39 -9.86 -8.97
C ALA A 262 17.73 -9.98 -7.58
N ALA A 263 16.69 -9.20 -7.31
CA ALA A 263 15.96 -9.24 -6.04
C ALA A 263 15.16 -10.55 -5.92
N PRO A 264 14.71 -10.90 -4.71
CA PRO A 264 13.79 -12.01 -4.53
C PRO A 264 12.55 -11.88 -5.44
N SER A 265 12.15 -12.97 -6.07
CA SER A 265 11.00 -13.01 -7.00
C SER A 265 9.64 -12.88 -6.30
N VAL A 266 9.62 -13.05 -4.98
CA VAL A 266 8.44 -12.85 -4.14
C VAL A 266 8.83 -12.06 -2.90
N SER A 267 8.08 -11.00 -2.59
CA SER A 267 8.22 -10.24 -1.35
C SER A 267 6.86 -9.74 -0.87
N ASN A 268 6.61 -9.82 0.44
CA ASN A 268 5.37 -9.28 1.01
C ASN A 268 5.49 -7.81 1.36
N THR A 269 6.67 -7.38 1.80
CA THR A 269 6.97 -5.98 2.11
C THR A 269 8.46 -5.70 1.93
N LEU A 270 8.80 -4.46 1.72
CA LEU A 270 10.20 -4.02 1.64
C LEU A 270 10.42 -2.76 2.49
N ILE A 271 11.68 -2.53 2.81
CA ILE A 271 12.15 -1.29 3.42
C ILE A 271 13.62 -1.10 3.04
N VAL A 272 14.08 0.14 2.93
CA VAL A 272 15.49 0.47 2.74
C VAL A 272 16.10 0.85 4.08
N SER A 273 17.21 0.24 4.45
CA SER A 273 18.04 0.73 5.55
C SER A 273 18.77 1.99 5.09
N GLN A 274 18.29 3.16 5.51
CA GLN A 274 18.80 4.44 5.02
C GLN A 274 20.23 4.72 5.48
N GLU A 275 20.62 4.25 6.66
CA GLU A 275 21.95 4.46 7.22
C GLU A 275 23.00 3.59 6.52
N ASP A 276 22.67 2.35 6.25
CA ASP A 276 23.57 1.32 5.75
C ASP A 276 23.38 1.04 4.26
N ARG A 277 22.31 1.59 3.66
CA ARG A 277 21.92 1.39 2.27
C ARG A 277 21.84 -0.07 1.84
N HIS A 278 20.99 -0.82 2.52
CA HIS A 278 20.57 -2.16 2.10
C HIS A 278 19.10 -2.11 1.72
N LEU A 279 18.73 -2.76 0.64
CA LEU A 279 17.33 -3.05 0.32
C LEU A 279 16.94 -4.34 1.02
N ILE A 280 15.87 -4.30 1.80
CA ILE A 280 15.44 -5.41 2.65
C ILE A 280 14.05 -5.86 2.19
N CYS A 281 13.94 -7.14 1.85
CA CYS A 281 12.69 -7.82 1.49
C CYS A 281 12.27 -8.75 2.63
N MET A 282 10.99 -8.77 2.95
CA MET A 282 10.46 -9.53 4.08
C MET A 282 9.24 -10.34 3.67
N GLY A 283 9.10 -11.56 4.26
CA GLY A 283 8.15 -12.55 3.76
C GLY A 283 8.48 -12.90 2.32
N THR A 284 9.57 -13.61 2.09
CA THR A 284 10.21 -13.75 0.79
C THR A 284 10.66 -15.19 0.53
N ASN A 285 11.16 -15.47 -0.65
CA ASN A 285 11.73 -16.78 -1.00
C ASN A 285 13.18 -16.92 -0.56
N GLU A 286 13.54 -18.11 -0.11
CA GLU A 286 14.91 -18.46 0.31
C GLU A 286 15.91 -18.32 -0.84
N PHE A 287 17.15 -17.95 -0.53
CA PHE A 287 18.22 -17.87 -1.50
C PHE A 287 18.53 -19.25 -2.10
N THR A 288 18.59 -20.27 -1.24
CA THR A 288 18.83 -21.66 -1.67
C THR A 288 17.50 -22.39 -1.78
N GLY A 289 17.20 -22.88 -2.97
CA GLY A 289 15.96 -23.66 -3.22
C GLY A 289 14.73 -22.83 -3.57
N GLY A 290 14.72 -21.53 -3.33
CA GLY A 290 13.65 -20.61 -3.75
C GLY A 290 12.29 -20.79 -3.08
N ALA A 291 12.20 -21.59 -2.01
CA ALA A 291 10.94 -21.79 -1.28
C ALA A 291 10.48 -20.51 -0.59
N PHE A 292 9.19 -20.20 -0.69
CA PHE A 292 8.61 -19.05 0.01
C PHE A 292 8.53 -19.32 1.51
N ASN A 293 9.03 -18.37 2.31
CA ASN A 293 8.97 -18.41 3.76
C ASN A 293 8.41 -17.07 4.31
N PRO A 294 7.23 -17.07 4.94
CA PRO A 294 6.57 -15.84 5.41
C PRO A 294 7.30 -15.13 6.55
N LEU A 295 8.28 -15.77 7.20
CA LEU A 295 9.09 -15.20 8.27
C LEU A 295 10.53 -14.87 7.84
N LEU A 296 10.85 -15.07 6.58
CA LEU A 296 12.19 -14.82 6.04
C LEU A 296 12.39 -13.33 5.75
N VAL A 297 13.52 -12.81 6.18
CA VAL A 297 14.05 -11.49 5.86
C VAL A 297 15.30 -11.67 5.01
N ARG A 298 15.36 -11.05 3.84
CA ARG A 298 16.55 -11.01 2.99
C ARG A 298 16.95 -9.58 2.72
N TRP A 299 18.24 -9.35 2.61
CA TRP A 299 18.78 -8.03 2.32
C TRP A 299 19.85 -8.07 1.22
N SER A 300 19.91 -7.01 0.43
CA SER A 300 20.91 -6.81 -0.63
C SER A 300 22.30 -6.56 -0.05
N ASN A 301 23.30 -6.51 -0.91
CA ASN A 301 24.60 -5.98 -0.55
C ASN A 301 24.52 -4.48 -0.24
N GLN A 302 25.43 -3.99 0.59
CA GLN A 302 25.52 -2.58 0.96
C GLN A 302 25.76 -1.70 -0.29
N ASN A 303 24.99 -0.64 -0.45
CA ASN A 303 25.02 0.27 -1.61
C ASN A 303 24.77 -0.39 -2.98
N ASP A 304 24.31 -1.64 -3.02
CA ASP A 304 24.07 -2.38 -4.26
C ASP A 304 22.85 -3.29 -4.14
N PHE A 305 21.71 -2.79 -4.59
CA PHE A 305 20.46 -3.55 -4.58
C PHE A 305 20.36 -4.61 -5.69
N ASN A 306 21.36 -4.71 -6.57
CA ASN A 306 21.44 -5.75 -7.59
C ASN A 306 22.23 -6.99 -7.13
N ASN A 307 22.83 -6.95 -5.95
CA ASN A 307 23.57 -8.09 -5.41
C ASN A 307 22.88 -8.65 -4.16
N TRP A 308 22.32 -9.85 -4.30
CA TRP A 308 21.57 -10.58 -3.26
C TRP A 308 22.24 -11.92 -2.91
N THR A 309 23.44 -12.15 -3.43
CA THR A 309 24.17 -13.42 -3.23
C THR A 309 25.07 -13.34 -2.00
N PRO A 310 24.80 -14.11 -0.93
CA PRO A 310 25.66 -14.18 0.22
C PRO A 310 27.05 -14.70 -0.16
N SER A 311 28.08 -13.97 0.21
CA SER A 311 29.47 -14.36 -0.03
C SER A 311 30.40 -13.67 0.97
N VAL A 312 31.68 -14.07 1.03
CA VAL A 312 32.67 -13.46 1.90
C VAL A 312 32.99 -11.99 1.52
N SER A 313 32.66 -11.57 0.33
CA SER A 313 32.85 -10.21 -0.19
C SER A 313 31.55 -9.39 -0.26
N SER A 314 30.43 -9.98 0.13
CA SER A 314 29.10 -9.33 0.12
C SER A 314 28.53 -9.27 1.53
N THR A 315 27.87 -8.18 1.83
CA THR A 315 27.08 -8.02 3.07
C THR A 315 25.65 -8.54 2.95
N SER A 316 25.25 -9.01 1.74
CA SER A 316 23.92 -9.61 1.53
C SER A 316 23.73 -10.87 2.37
N GLY A 317 22.50 -11.15 2.75
CA GLY A 317 22.20 -12.29 3.59
C GLY A 317 20.71 -12.51 3.80
N GLU A 318 20.41 -13.49 4.62
CA GLU A 318 19.03 -13.82 5.01
C GLU A 318 18.95 -14.29 6.46
N ALA A 319 17.81 -14.10 7.09
CA ALA A 319 17.50 -14.59 8.43
C ALA A 319 16.00 -14.90 8.57
N ILE A 320 15.68 -15.93 9.34
CA ILE A 320 14.30 -16.31 9.64
C ILE A 320 13.97 -15.82 11.05
N LEU A 321 12.83 -15.14 11.20
CA LEU A 321 12.35 -14.71 12.53
C LEU A 321 11.86 -15.91 13.34
N GLY A 322 12.14 -15.89 14.65
CA GLY A 322 11.86 -17.00 15.54
C GLY A 322 10.40 -17.09 16.03
N SER A 323 9.57 -16.08 15.79
CA SER A 323 8.18 -16.04 16.28
C SER A 323 7.23 -15.33 15.32
N GLY A 324 5.95 -15.67 15.41
CA GLY A 324 4.91 -15.27 14.48
C GLY A 324 4.61 -16.35 13.43
N ASN A 325 3.64 -16.06 12.54
CA ASN A 325 3.31 -16.93 11.41
C ASN A 325 3.71 -16.26 10.08
N ARG A 326 3.67 -14.94 10.03
CA ARG A 326 4.06 -14.14 8.85
C ARG A 326 4.52 -12.75 9.29
N ILE A 327 5.42 -12.17 8.52
CA ILE A 327 5.76 -10.74 8.63
C ILE A 327 4.62 -9.95 8.01
N VAL A 328 4.14 -8.93 8.74
CA VAL A 328 3.01 -8.10 8.33
C VAL A 328 3.47 -6.71 7.92
N ALA A 329 4.27 -6.04 8.75
CA ALA A 329 4.69 -4.65 8.53
C ALA A 329 6.13 -4.43 8.99
N ALA A 330 6.73 -3.36 8.49
CA ALA A 330 8.00 -2.87 8.98
C ALA A 330 7.98 -1.34 9.07
N ALA A 331 8.70 -0.78 10.03
CA ALA A 331 8.86 0.66 10.17
C ALA A 331 10.25 0.98 10.74
N ARG A 332 10.79 2.15 10.36
CA ARG A 332 12.07 2.61 10.90
C ARG A 332 11.88 3.18 12.31
N SER A 333 12.82 2.94 13.16
CA SER A 333 13.06 3.66 14.41
C SER A 333 14.41 4.38 14.30
N ARG A 334 14.86 5.05 15.34
CA ARG A 334 16.11 5.85 15.29
C ARG A 334 17.31 5.09 14.73
N ASN A 335 17.57 3.88 15.26
CA ASN A 335 18.76 3.07 14.91
C ASN A 335 18.38 1.63 14.55
N ASN A 336 17.09 1.34 14.39
CA ASN A 336 16.60 0.00 14.15
C ASN A 336 15.46 0.01 13.15
N ILE A 337 15.29 -1.10 12.47
CA ILE A 337 14.06 -1.41 11.76
C ILE A 337 13.23 -2.28 12.68
N ILE A 338 11.99 -1.89 12.92
CA ILE A 338 11.02 -2.68 13.66
C ILE A 338 10.25 -3.52 12.68
N ILE A 339 10.37 -4.83 12.81
CA ILE A 339 9.66 -5.81 12.00
C ILE A 339 8.51 -6.37 12.85
N LEU A 340 7.31 -6.24 12.32
CA LEU A 340 6.08 -6.67 13.00
C LEU A 340 5.53 -7.90 12.28
N THR A 341 5.36 -8.97 13.03
CA THR A 341 4.65 -10.16 12.59
C THR A 341 3.15 -10.02 12.93
N ASP A 342 2.38 -11.03 12.63
CA ASP A 342 0.98 -11.15 13.09
C ASP A 342 0.85 -11.33 14.62
N LYS A 343 1.95 -11.64 15.33
CA LYS A 343 1.93 -11.92 16.79
C LYS A 343 3.00 -11.19 17.60
N SER A 344 4.14 -10.90 17.00
CA SER A 344 5.33 -10.43 17.70
C SER A 344 5.96 -9.21 17.02
N ALA A 345 6.83 -8.55 17.76
CA ALA A 345 7.65 -7.46 17.27
C ALA A 345 9.14 -7.80 17.43
N HIS A 346 9.92 -7.48 16.42
CA HIS A 346 11.37 -7.71 16.37
C HIS A 346 12.09 -6.43 16.02
N THR A 347 13.31 -6.27 16.51
CA THR A 347 14.27 -5.28 16.00
C THR A 347 15.22 -5.94 15.04
N MET A 348 15.53 -5.26 13.96
CA MET A 348 16.62 -5.54 13.05
C MET A 348 17.58 -4.36 13.11
N GLN A 349 18.83 -4.62 13.48
CA GLN A 349 19.86 -3.62 13.69
C GLN A 349 21.09 -3.97 12.87
N PHE A 350 21.69 -2.99 12.21
CA PHE A 350 22.98 -3.15 11.55
C PHE A 350 24.08 -3.31 12.62
N ILE A 351 24.82 -4.42 12.55
CA ILE A 351 25.91 -4.74 13.48
C ILE A 351 27.26 -4.88 12.77
N GLY A 352 27.23 -4.81 11.43
CA GLY A 352 28.41 -4.96 10.60
C GLY A 352 28.87 -6.39 10.41
N PRO A 353 29.88 -6.59 9.54
CA PRO A 353 30.44 -7.91 9.26
C PRO A 353 30.94 -8.62 10.53
N PRO A 354 30.82 -9.97 10.60
CA PRO A 354 30.38 -10.87 9.52
C PRO A 354 28.87 -11.09 9.41
N PHE A 355 28.08 -10.63 10.37
CA PHE A 355 26.65 -10.95 10.43
C PHE A 355 25.75 -9.94 9.74
N THR A 356 26.24 -8.75 9.42
CA THR A 356 25.54 -7.62 8.83
C THR A 356 24.40 -7.09 9.71
N PHE A 357 23.37 -7.90 9.99
CA PHE A 357 22.24 -7.54 10.84
C PHE A 357 22.06 -8.49 12.02
N GLY A 358 21.69 -7.91 13.17
CA GLY A 358 21.26 -8.63 14.35
C GLY A 358 19.74 -8.52 14.53
N PHE A 359 19.11 -9.59 14.96
CA PHE A 359 17.67 -9.69 15.17
C PHE A 359 17.37 -10.00 16.64
N ASN A 360 16.46 -9.24 17.27
CA ASN A 360 16.00 -9.50 18.62
C ASN A 360 14.47 -9.41 18.68
N GLU A 361 13.84 -10.38 19.34
CA GLU A 361 12.42 -10.27 19.69
C GLU A 361 12.27 -9.29 20.85
N ILE A 362 11.39 -8.30 20.69
CA ILE A 362 11.18 -7.21 21.64
C ILE A 362 9.78 -7.22 22.26
N GLY A 363 8.89 -8.05 21.76
CA GLY A 363 7.53 -8.19 22.29
C GLY A 363 6.75 -9.32 21.67
N THR A 364 5.88 -9.91 22.48
CA THR A 364 4.93 -10.96 22.09
C THR A 364 3.50 -10.44 22.23
N ASN A 365 2.55 -11.02 21.48
CA ASN A 365 1.14 -10.61 21.45
C ASN A 365 0.93 -9.12 21.14
N CYS A 366 1.80 -8.57 20.31
CA CYS A 366 1.80 -7.16 19.89
C CYS A 366 1.95 -7.01 18.37
N GLY A 367 1.53 -8.00 17.61
CA GLY A 367 1.59 -8.00 16.16
C GLY A 367 0.82 -6.85 15.51
N ALA A 368 1.14 -6.54 14.25
CA ALA A 368 0.44 -5.53 13.47
C ALA A 368 -0.81 -6.11 12.80
N VAL A 369 -1.84 -5.27 12.63
CA VAL A 369 -3.10 -5.66 12.02
C VAL A 369 -3.05 -5.66 10.49
N GLY A 370 -2.20 -4.83 9.87
CA GLY A 370 -2.09 -4.68 8.41
C GLY A 370 -0.75 -4.11 7.98
N LEU A 371 -0.49 -4.15 6.68
CA LEU A 371 0.80 -3.81 6.07
C LEU A 371 1.25 -2.38 6.38
N HIS A 372 0.35 -1.41 6.30
CA HIS A 372 0.62 0.00 6.53
C HIS A 372 0.10 0.50 7.88
N ALA A 373 -0.18 -0.41 8.83
CA ALA A 373 -0.70 -0.07 10.16
C ALA A 373 0.36 0.48 11.13
N ALA A 374 1.63 0.50 10.74
CA ALA A 374 2.75 1.01 11.52
C ALA A 374 3.36 2.25 10.88
N LYS A 375 3.73 3.24 11.72
CA LYS A 375 4.41 4.46 11.27
C LYS A 375 5.36 4.97 12.33
N ASP A 376 6.49 5.50 11.88
CA ASP A 376 7.43 6.20 12.73
C ASP A 376 7.01 7.66 12.97
N PHE A 377 7.20 8.11 14.16
CA PHE A 377 7.04 9.51 14.53
C PHE A 377 7.97 9.87 15.68
N ASP A 378 8.81 10.89 15.47
CA ASP A 378 9.79 11.40 16.44
C ASP A 378 10.71 10.28 17.01
N GLY A 379 11.12 9.36 16.12
CA GLY A 379 12.01 8.25 16.44
C GLY A 379 11.37 7.11 17.26
N ARG A 380 10.06 7.13 17.41
CA ARG A 380 9.25 6.06 17.99
C ARG A 380 8.41 5.43 16.89
N VAL A 381 8.11 4.15 17.03
CA VAL A 381 7.20 3.47 16.10
C VAL A 381 5.87 3.24 16.80
N TYR A 382 4.80 3.65 16.15
CA TYR A 382 3.42 3.45 16.61
C TYR A 382 2.70 2.52 15.64
N TRP A 383 1.93 1.56 16.16
CA TRP A 383 1.16 0.67 15.29
C TRP A 383 -0.17 0.27 15.89
N MET A 384 -1.08 -0.10 15.01
CA MET A 384 -2.36 -0.69 15.35
C MET A 384 -2.24 -2.21 15.28
N GLY A 385 -2.54 -2.88 16.37
CA GLY A 385 -2.70 -4.33 16.41
C GLY A 385 -4.16 -4.73 16.22
N THR A 386 -4.47 -5.99 16.47
CA THR A 386 -5.84 -6.53 16.29
C THR A 386 -6.83 -6.10 17.37
N ALA A 387 -6.37 -5.66 18.54
CA ALA A 387 -7.21 -5.29 19.67
C ALA A 387 -6.70 -4.09 20.48
N ASN A 388 -5.48 -3.62 20.21
CA ASN A 388 -4.84 -2.54 20.93
C ASN A 388 -3.94 -1.73 20.00
N PHE A 389 -3.56 -0.54 20.47
CA PHE A 389 -2.48 0.25 19.87
C PHE A 389 -1.21 0.04 20.70
N TYR A 390 -0.07 0.11 20.03
CA TYR A 390 1.24 -0.09 20.61
C TYR A 390 2.21 1.01 20.25
N VAL A 391 3.22 1.19 21.06
CA VAL A 391 4.36 2.07 20.79
C VAL A 391 5.67 1.39 21.16
N PHE A 392 6.69 1.60 20.34
CA PHE A 392 8.07 1.27 20.63
C PHE A 392 8.87 2.57 20.84
N ASP A 393 9.44 2.71 22.03
CA ASP A 393 10.30 3.83 22.43
C ASP A 393 11.64 3.35 23.03
N GLY A 394 12.09 2.16 22.59
CA GLY A 394 13.15 1.35 23.18
C GLY A 394 12.61 0.06 23.79
N THR A 395 11.34 0.06 24.18
CA THR A 395 10.58 -1.11 24.63
C THR A 395 9.17 -1.07 24.05
N VAL A 396 8.56 -2.25 23.84
CA VAL A 396 7.16 -2.32 23.38
C VAL A 396 6.22 -2.07 24.57
N LYS A 397 5.29 -1.13 24.39
CA LYS A 397 4.27 -0.79 25.37
C LYS A 397 2.89 -0.74 24.71
N ASN A 398 1.87 -1.15 25.46
CA ASN A 398 0.50 -0.82 25.10
C ASN A 398 0.32 0.70 25.16
N LEU A 399 -0.28 1.27 24.13
CA LEU A 399 -0.65 2.68 24.08
C LEU A 399 -2.07 2.82 24.63
N PRO A 400 -2.26 3.45 25.82
CA PRO A 400 -3.59 3.63 26.39
C PRO A 400 -4.49 4.41 25.43
N CYS A 401 -5.66 3.88 25.12
CA CYS A 401 -6.58 4.48 24.16
C CYS A 401 -7.95 4.66 24.80
N THR A 402 -8.42 5.89 24.88
CA THR A 402 -9.71 6.26 25.49
C THR A 402 -10.93 5.99 24.59
N VAL A 403 -10.68 5.55 23.36
CA VAL A 403 -11.71 5.21 22.34
C VAL A 403 -11.50 3.78 21.79
N ARG A 404 -10.72 2.95 22.48
CA ARG A 404 -10.33 1.63 22.00
C ARG A 404 -11.52 0.74 21.68
N ARG A 405 -12.48 0.61 22.60
CA ARG A 405 -13.70 -0.20 22.37
C ARG A 405 -14.49 0.29 21.17
N PHE A 406 -14.67 1.59 21.06
CA PHE A 406 -15.38 2.18 19.93
C PHE A 406 -14.74 1.83 18.58
N VAL A 407 -13.41 1.86 18.48
CA VAL A 407 -12.67 1.53 17.25
C VAL A 407 -12.72 0.03 16.97
N PHE A 408 -12.33 -0.80 17.95
CA PHE A 408 -12.18 -2.25 17.71
C PHE A 408 -13.49 -3.03 17.66
N ASP A 409 -14.59 -2.49 18.20
CA ASP A 409 -15.94 -3.07 18.03
C ASP A 409 -16.55 -2.74 16.66
N ASP A 410 -16.06 -1.70 15.97
CA ASP A 410 -16.52 -1.23 14.65
C ASP A 410 -15.62 -1.63 13.48
N ILE A 411 -14.41 -2.07 13.73
CA ILE A 411 -13.43 -2.37 12.67
C ILE A 411 -13.81 -3.60 11.85
N ASN A 412 -13.65 -3.52 10.51
CA ASN A 412 -13.74 -4.66 9.62
C ASN A 412 -12.36 -5.33 9.49
N LEU A 413 -12.14 -6.41 10.23
CA LEU A 413 -10.87 -7.14 10.20
C LEU A 413 -10.63 -7.91 8.90
N ASP A 414 -11.65 -8.23 8.12
CA ASP A 414 -11.48 -8.83 6.79
C ASP A 414 -10.80 -7.87 5.81
N GLN A 415 -10.91 -6.55 6.05
CA GLN A 415 -10.25 -5.51 5.29
C GLN A 415 -9.08 -4.87 6.04
N SER A 416 -8.52 -5.55 7.03
CA SER A 416 -7.43 -5.05 7.89
C SER A 416 -6.18 -4.64 7.13
N ASP A 417 -5.91 -5.27 6.00
CA ASP A 417 -4.79 -4.91 5.13
C ASP A 417 -4.90 -3.50 4.51
N LYS A 418 -6.11 -2.90 4.48
CA LYS A 418 -6.33 -1.52 4.00
C LYS A 418 -6.07 -0.46 5.06
N ILE A 419 -5.81 -0.86 6.30
CA ILE A 419 -5.50 0.08 7.38
C ILE A 419 -4.19 0.79 7.06
N PHE A 420 -4.26 2.11 7.10
CA PHE A 420 -3.13 2.96 6.75
C PHE A 420 -2.85 3.96 7.87
N ALA A 421 -1.60 4.00 8.32
CA ALA A 421 -1.13 4.96 9.33
C ALA A 421 -0.45 6.16 8.65
N GLY A 422 -0.88 7.36 8.97
CA GLY A 422 -0.31 8.61 8.50
C GLY A 422 0.14 9.50 9.66
N VAL A 423 1.14 10.36 9.42
CA VAL A 423 1.63 11.32 10.39
C VAL A 423 1.39 12.74 9.91
N ASN A 424 0.83 13.55 10.77
CA ASN A 424 0.74 14.99 10.60
C ASN A 424 1.75 15.68 11.52
N SER A 425 2.93 15.99 11.00
CA SER A 425 4.02 16.59 11.78
C SER A 425 3.69 17.99 12.30
N GLN A 426 2.84 18.76 11.62
CA GLN A 426 2.44 20.10 12.02
C GLN A 426 1.64 20.08 13.34
N PHE A 427 0.74 19.12 13.48
CA PHE A 427 -0.12 18.98 14.66
C PHE A 427 0.33 17.88 15.61
N LYS A 428 1.44 17.19 15.28
CA LYS A 428 1.97 16.09 16.08
C LYS A 428 0.94 14.94 16.26
N GLU A 429 0.29 14.58 15.18
CA GLU A 429 -0.78 13.59 15.17
C GLU A 429 -0.38 12.35 14.36
N ILE A 430 -0.77 11.18 14.85
CA ILE A 430 -0.70 9.91 14.15
C ILE A 430 -2.13 9.46 13.92
N THR A 431 -2.50 9.24 12.66
CA THR A 431 -3.86 8.88 12.25
C THR A 431 -3.86 7.51 11.59
N TRP A 432 -4.73 6.61 12.03
CA TRP A 432 -5.04 5.36 11.36
C TRP A 432 -6.38 5.48 10.66
N LEU A 433 -6.36 5.29 9.35
CA LEU A 433 -7.56 5.12 8.53
C LEU A 433 -7.94 3.64 8.55
N TYR A 434 -9.22 3.33 8.72
CA TYR A 434 -9.71 1.95 8.78
C TYR A 434 -11.10 1.80 8.18
N CYS A 435 -11.45 0.57 7.80
CA CYS A 435 -12.79 0.25 7.31
C CYS A 435 -13.70 -0.04 8.50
N SER A 436 -14.87 0.60 8.56
CA SER A 436 -15.90 0.25 9.53
C SER A 436 -16.50 -1.14 9.22
N LYS A 437 -17.23 -1.71 10.16
CA LYS A 437 -17.72 -3.10 10.15
C LYS A 437 -18.35 -3.57 8.83
N ASN A 438 -19.04 -2.70 8.13
CA ASN A 438 -19.73 -3.02 6.87
C ASN A 438 -19.09 -2.37 5.64
N ALA A 439 -17.98 -1.65 5.82
CA ALA A 439 -17.27 -0.97 4.74
C ALA A 439 -16.18 -1.87 4.15
N THR A 440 -15.98 -1.75 2.85
CA THR A 440 -14.88 -2.40 2.12
C THR A 440 -13.76 -1.43 1.80
N GLU A 441 -13.95 -0.12 1.99
CA GLU A 441 -12.95 0.93 1.88
C GLU A 441 -12.87 1.72 3.20
N CYS A 442 -11.72 2.39 3.44
CA CYS A 442 -11.52 3.17 4.65
C CYS A 442 -12.49 4.37 4.69
N ASP A 443 -13.39 4.35 5.63
CA ASP A 443 -14.44 5.35 5.86
C ASP A 443 -14.36 5.98 7.25
N ARG A 444 -13.45 5.52 8.09
CA ARG A 444 -13.23 5.97 9.46
C ARG A 444 -11.77 6.29 9.71
N TYR A 445 -11.54 7.13 10.69
CA TYR A 445 -10.19 7.35 11.21
C TYR A 445 -10.18 7.46 12.72
N VAL A 446 -9.03 7.14 13.29
CA VAL A 446 -8.69 7.39 14.69
C VAL A 446 -7.33 8.07 14.76
N THR A 447 -7.21 9.12 15.56
CA THR A 447 -5.98 9.92 15.66
C THR A 447 -5.52 9.99 17.10
N PHE A 448 -4.22 9.80 17.30
CA PHE A 448 -3.54 9.98 18.56
C PHE A 448 -2.57 11.16 18.48
N ASN A 449 -2.59 12.01 19.48
CA ASN A 449 -1.60 13.06 19.67
C ASN A 449 -0.66 12.69 20.83
N PRO A 450 0.59 12.28 20.56
CA PRO A 450 1.52 11.87 21.62
C PRO A 450 2.01 13.00 22.52
N ASN A 451 1.93 14.26 22.06
CA ASN A 451 2.38 15.40 22.84
C ASN A 451 1.35 15.81 23.91
N GLU A 452 0.07 15.85 23.52
CA GLU A 452 -1.03 16.23 24.43
C GLU A 452 -1.76 15.00 24.98
N ASN A 453 -1.35 13.81 24.57
CA ASN A 453 -1.85 12.51 25.03
C ASN A 453 -3.38 12.38 24.96
N TYR A 454 -3.95 12.65 23.80
CA TYR A 454 -5.38 12.51 23.55
C TYR A 454 -5.69 11.70 22.30
N TRP A 455 -6.92 11.19 22.24
CA TRP A 455 -7.48 10.47 21.10
C TRP A 455 -8.70 11.19 20.55
N VAL A 456 -8.81 11.21 19.23
CA VAL A 456 -10.00 11.64 18.50
C VAL A 456 -10.31 10.66 17.36
N TYR A 457 -11.52 10.67 16.86
CA TYR A 457 -11.95 9.84 15.74
C TYR A 457 -12.94 10.61 14.84
N GLY A 458 -13.24 10.06 13.66
CA GLY A 458 -14.23 10.59 12.73
C GLY A 458 -14.51 9.65 11.56
#